data_8ef9bbe1c8ac83bd350f91f6a2e7c003
#
_entry.id   8ef9bbe1c8ac83bd350f91f6a2e7c003
#
_cell.length_a   1.000
_cell.length_b   1.000
_cell.length_c   1.000
_cell.angle_alpha   90.00
_cell.angle_beta   90.00
_cell.angle_gamma   90.00
#
_symmetry.space_group_name_H-M   'P 1'
#
loop_
_entity.id
_entity.type
_entity.pdbx_description
1 polymer ?
#
loop_
_entity_poly.entity_id
_entity_poly.type
_entity_poly.pdbx_seq_one_letter_code
_entity_poly.pdbx_strand_id
1 'polypeptide(L)'
;MRILGIDPGLARVGYGIVDFSKDQQRMLDCGIIKTESALDEGLRMVEIASDLRQLIRTWKPELAAVEKFFFYRSSNTISVVQARGVVIMTLARFRVPLVEFPPMQIKLAVAGSGHAKKDEV
;
A
#
# COMPACT_ATOMS: atom_id res chain seq x y z
N MET A 1 5.11 9.73 -14.27
CA MET A 1 4.66 9.88 -12.87
C MET A 1 4.85 8.56 -12.12
N ARG A 2 5.45 8.65 -10.97
CA ARG A 2 5.72 7.47 -10.16
C ARG A 2 4.66 7.33 -9.07
N ILE A 3 4.01 6.16 -9.02
CA ILE A 3 2.88 5.91 -8.13
C ILE A 3 3.21 4.73 -7.22
N LEU A 4 2.95 4.92 -5.93
CA LEU A 4 3.04 3.86 -4.93
C LEU A 4 1.64 3.32 -4.64
N GLY A 5 1.40 2.06 -5.00
CA GLY A 5 0.17 1.36 -4.64
C GLY A 5 0.35 0.60 -3.34
N ILE A 6 -0.63 0.67 -2.46
CA ILE A 6 -0.56 0.05 -1.14
C ILE A 6 -1.84 -0.70 -0.82
N ASP A 7 -1.67 -1.91 -0.28
CA ASP A 7 -2.75 -2.72 0.28
C ASP A 7 -2.44 -2.94 1.76
N PRO A 8 -3.05 -2.16 2.68
CA PRO A 8 -2.68 -2.19 4.09
C PRO A 8 -3.19 -3.41 4.84
N GLY A 9 -2.35 -3.96 5.69
CA GLY A 9 -2.70 -4.97 6.67
C GLY A 9 -1.63 -4.99 7.74
N LEU A 10 -1.95 -5.30 8.99
CA LEU A 10 -0.97 -5.24 10.07
C LEU A 10 0.12 -6.31 9.91
N ALA A 11 -0.26 -7.53 9.57
CA ALA A 11 0.70 -8.62 9.34
C ALA A 11 1.45 -8.43 8.03
N ARG A 12 0.80 -7.92 7.02
CA ARG A 12 1.35 -7.76 5.68
C ARG A 12 0.81 -6.49 5.04
N VAL A 13 1.71 -5.67 4.54
CA VAL A 13 1.36 -4.51 3.73
C VAL A 13 1.92 -4.77 2.32
N GLY A 14 1.02 -5.00 1.38
CA GLY A 14 1.42 -5.17 -0.02
C GLY A 14 1.72 -3.82 -0.65
N TYR A 15 2.72 -3.76 -1.52
CA TYR A 15 3.02 -2.52 -2.23
C TYR A 15 3.50 -2.79 -3.65
N GLY A 16 3.32 -1.79 -4.50
CA GLY A 16 3.89 -1.77 -5.83
C GLY A 16 4.30 -0.36 -6.22
N ILE A 17 5.41 -0.24 -6.92
CA ILE A 17 5.88 1.02 -7.47
C ILE A 17 5.74 0.96 -8.98
N VAL A 18 4.95 1.86 -9.53
CA VAL A 18 4.66 1.89 -10.97
C VAL A 18 5.05 3.25 -11.54
N ASP A 19 5.70 3.23 -12.66
CA ASP A 19 6.02 4.44 -13.40
C ASP A 19 5.09 4.56 -14.62
N PHE A 20 4.35 5.68 -14.69
CA PHE A 20 3.47 5.99 -15.80
C PHE A 20 4.11 7.11 -16.61
N SER A 21 4.48 6.81 -17.84
CA SER A 21 5.00 7.80 -18.78
C SER A 21 4.29 7.65 -20.11
N LYS A 22 3.62 8.73 -20.54
CA LYS A 22 2.82 8.77 -21.78
C LYS A 22 1.89 7.55 -21.86
N ASP A 23 2.12 6.65 -22.77
CA ASP A 23 1.26 5.48 -22.96
C ASP A 23 1.84 4.20 -22.34
N GLN A 24 2.89 4.32 -21.52
CA GLN A 24 3.56 3.16 -20.97
C GLN A 24 3.41 3.09 -19.45
N GLN A 25 3.17 1.89 -18.97
CA GLN A 25 3.18 1.57 -17.55
C GLN A 25 4.33 0.60 -17.29
N ARG A 26 5.11 0.89 -16.27
CA ARG A 26 6.25 0.05 -15.93
C ARG A 26 6.27 -0.22 -14.44
N MET A 27 6.24 -1.50 -14.08
CA MET A 27 6.40 -1.92 -12.68
C MET A 27 7.89 -1.83 -12.32
N LEU A 28 8.23 -0.99 -11.37
CA LEU A 28 9.60 -0.80 -10.92
C LEU A 28 9.96 -1.71 -9.76
N ASP A 29 9.01 -1.96 -8.87
CA ASP A 29 9.20 -2.80 -7.70
C ASP A 29 7.85 -3.24 -7.18
N CYS A 30 7.82 -4.38 -6.51
CA CYS A 30 6.66 -4.82 -5.76
C CYS A 30 7.11 -5.75 -4.64
N GLY A 31 6.33 -5.82 -3.59
CA GLY A 31 6.69 -6.66 -2.48
C GLY A 31 5.68 -6.57 -1.34
N ILE A 32 6.09 -7.10 -0.22
CA ILE A 32 5.28 -7.16 0.99
C ILE A 32 6.13 -6.72 2.17
N ILE A 33 5.63 -5.76 2.94
CA ILE A 33 6.18 -5.44 4.25
C ILE A 33 5.54 -6.40 5.24
N LYS A 34 6.35 -7.28 5.81
CA LYS A 34 5.88 -8.26 6.81
C LYS A 34 6.27 -7.81 8.19
N THR A 35 5.35 -7.95 9.15
CA THR A 35 5.65 -7.75 10.56
C THR A 35 5.51 -9.07 11.29
N GLU A 36 6.34 -9.26 12.33
CA GLU A 36 6.31 -10.50 13.09
C GLU A 36 5.13 -10.51 14.07
N SER A 37 4.39 -11.62 14.08
CA SER A 37 3.23 -11.78 14.96
C SER A 37 3.59 -11.81 16.44
N ALA A 38 4.84 -12.10 16.77
CA ALA A 38 5.33 -12.11 18.16
C ALA A 38 5.49 -10.71 18.73
N LEU A 39 5.59 -9.68 17.86
CA LEU A 39 5.69 -8.30 18.32
C LEU A 39 4.32 -7.76 18.69
N ASP A 40 4.28 -6.86 19.67
CA ASP A 40 3.04 -6.17 20.00
C ASP A 40 2.65 -5.18 18.91
N GLU A 41 1.40 -4.75 18.95
CA GLU A 41 0.81 -3.92 17.90
C GLU A 41 1.60 -2.65 17.62
N GLY A 42 2.07 -1.98 18.69
CA GLY A 42 2.82 -0.74 18.54
C GLY A 42 4.11 -0.94 17.77
N LEU A 43 4.86 -2.00 18.10
CA LEU A 43 6.10 -2.30 17.41
C LEU A 43 5.87 -2.72 15.96
N ARG A 44 4.79 -3.43 15.69
CA ARG A 44 4.43 -3.79 14.30
C ARG A 44 4.12 -2.54 13.49
N MET A 45 3.42 -1.57 14.08
CA MET A 45 3.15 -0.30 13.41
C MET A 45 4.44 0.48 13.14
N VAL A 46 5.38 0.45 14.07
CA VAL A 46 6.69 1.10 13.88
C VAL A 46 7.45 0.46 12.71
N GLU A 47 7.41 -0.87 12.59
CA GLU A 47 8.04 -1.55 11.47
C GLU A 47 7.44 -1.14 10.14
N ILE A 48 6.11 -1.07 10.06
CA ILE A 48 5.42 -0.64 8.84
C ILE A 48 5.85 0.78 8.46
N ALA A 49 5.83 1.69 9.43
CA ALA A 49 6.22 3.08 9.19
C ALA A 49 7.67 3.19 8.72
N SER A 50 8.57 2.44 9.34
CA SER A 50 9.99 2.44 8.99
C SER A 50 10.24 1.93 7.57
N ASP A 51 9.64 0.80 7.22
CA ASP A 51 9.82 0.20 5.90
C ASP A 51 9.17 1.05 4.80
N LEU A 52 7.99 1.59 5.08
CA LEU A 52 7.31 2.48 4.15
C LEU A 52 8.11 3.76 3.91
N ARG A 53 8.67 4.33 4.97
CA ARG A 53 9.55 5.49 4.88
C ARG A 53 10.73 5.20 3.93
N GLN A 54 11.33 4.03 4.06
CA GLN A 54 12.45 3.65 3.21
C GLN A 54 12.04 3.53 1.74
N LEU A 55 10.88 2.94 1.47
CA LEU A 55 10.33 2.86 0.12
C LEU A 55 10.11 4.24 -0.48
N ILE A 56 9.52 5.15 0.30
CA ILE A 56 9.27 6.52 -0.17
C ILE A 56 10.59 7.24 -0.48
N ARG A 57 11.59 7.07 0.36
CA ARG A 57 12.90 7.68 0.14
C ARG A 57 13.62 7.11 -1.06
N THR A 58 13.50 5.81 -1.28
CA THR A 58 14.16 5.14 -2.40
C THR A 58 13.51 5.50 -3.73
N TRP A 59 12.19 5.43 -3.80
CA TRP A 59 11.47 5.55 -5.06
C TRP A 59 10.90 6.93 -5.32
N LYS A 60 10.73 7.75 -4.29
CA LYS A 60 10.21 9.12 -4.37
C LYS A 60 8.91 9.20 -5.18
N PRO A 61 7.86 8.48 -4.77
CA PRO A 61 6.60 8.52 -5.48
C PRO A 61 5.96 9.89 -5.40
N GLU A 62 5.30 10.26 -6.47
CA GLU A 62 4.58 11.53 -6.57
C GLU A 62 3.13 11.41 -6.06
N LEU A 63 2.63 10.19 -6.02
CA LEU A 63 1.26 9.89 -5.64
C LEU A 63 1.21 8.51 -5.00
N ALA A 64 0.34 8.32 -4.04
CA ALA A 64 0.03 7.01 -3.49
C ALA A 64 -1.43 6.66 -3.75
N ALA A 65 -1.67 5.40 -4.06
CA ALA A 65 -3.00 4.84 -4.25
C ALA A 65 -3.23 3.74 -3.24
N VAL A 66 -4.33 3.84 -2.51
CA VAL A 66 -4.71 2.84 -1.50
C VAL A 66 -6.09 2.31 -1.84
N GLU A 67 -6.24 1.00 -1.71
CA GLU A 67 -7.52 0.35 -1.89
C GLU A 67 -8.53 0.91 -0.88
N LYS A 68 -9.71 1.26 -1.35
CA LYS A 68 -10.78 1.76 -0.50
C LYS A 68 -11.21 0.66 0.46
N PHE A 69 -11.19 0.98 1.75
CA PHE A 69 -11.54 0.03 2.77
C PHE A 69 -13.05 0.02 3.01
N PHE A 70 -13.63 -1.16 2.93
CA PHE A 70 -15.02 -1.39 3.30
C PHE A 70 -15.07 -2.19 4.60
N PHE A 71 -15.93 -1.76 5.53
CA PHE A 71 -16.09 -2.44 6.80
C PHE A 71 -16.89 -3.73 6.61
N TYR A 72 -16.23 -4.76 6.17
CA TYR A 72 -16.80 -6.08 6.17
C TYR A 72 -16.59 -6.72 7.54
N ARG A 73 -17.44 -7.71 7.85
CA ARG A 73 -17.38 -8.44 9.10
C ARG A 73 -16.17 -9.37 9.11
N SER A 74 -15.03 -8.80 9.32
CA SER A 74 -13.78 -9.55 9.39
C SER A 74 -13.20 -9.41 10.79
N SER A 75 -12.65 -10.48 11.32
CA SER A 75 -11.93 -10.46 12.58
C SER A 75 -10.69 -9.58 12.51
N ASN A 76 -10.22 -9.27 11.29
CA ASN A 76 -9.01 -8.49 11.07
C ASN A 76 -9.28 -7.00 10.81
N THR A 77 -10.52 -6.54 10.99
CA THR A 77 -10.90 -5.15 10.69
C THR A 77 -10.04 -4.15 11.47
N ILE A 78 -9.87 -4.37 12.77
CA ILE A 78 -9.11 -3.45 13.63
C ILE A 78 -7.66 -3.36 13.15
N SER A 79 -7.03 -4.50 12.89
CA SER A 79 -5.64 -4.55 12.43
C SER A 79 -5.45 -3.82 11.09
N VAL A 80 -6.39 -3.98 10.17
CA VAL A 80 -6.34 -3.32 8.87
C VAL A 80 -6.47 -1.80 9.04
N VAL A 81 -7.38 -1.35 9.90
CA VAL A 81 -7.58 0.09 10.17
C VAL A 81 -6.33 0.69 10.81
N GLN A 82 -5.71 -0.02 11.74
CA GLN A 82 -4.47 0.43 12.36
C GLN A 82 -3.35 0.59 11.33
N ALA A 83 -3.15 -0.41 10.50
CA ALA A 83 -2.13 -0.36 9.45
C ALA A 83 -2.41 0.77 8.46
N ARG A 84 -3.66 0.95 8.09
CA ARG A 84 -4.08 2.03 7.20
C ARG A 84 -3.76 3.39 7.81
N GLY A 85 -3.99 3.57 9.11
CA GLY A 85 -3.63 4.80 9.80
C GLY A 85 -2.15 5.12 9.74
N VAL A 86 -1.31 4.10 9.94
CA VAL A 86 0.15 4.25 9.83
C VAL A 86 0.55 4.65 8.43
N VAL A 87 -0.03 4.02 7.41
CA VAL A 87 0.23 4.34 6.00
C VAL A 87 -0.13 5.80 5.70
N ILE A 88 -1.33 6.21 6.09
CA ILE A 88 -1.82 7.58 5.87
C ILE A 88 -0.89 8.60 6.54
N MET A 89 -0.53 8.34 7.80
CA MET A 89 0.35 9.22 8.56
C MET A 89 1.73 9.34 7.91
N THR A 90 2.30 8.22 7.51
CA THR A 90 3.63 8.19 6.90
C THR A 90 3.64 8.94 5.58
N LEU A 91 2.64 8.71 4.73
CA LEU A 91 2.52 9.44 3.46
C LEU A 91 2.39 10.95 3.69
N ALA A 92 1.60 11.36 4.68
CA ALA A 92 1.44 12.77 5.00
C ALA A 92 2.75 13.40 5.45
N ARG A 93 3.56 12.69 6.22
CA ARG A 93 4.88 13.18 6.64
C ARG A 93 5.80 13.49 5.48
N PHE A 94 5.70 12.75 4.40
CA PHE A 94 6.50 12.94 3.20
C PHE A 94 5.78 13.75 2.13
N ARG A 95 4.59 14.30 2.46
CA ARG A 95 3.76 15.10 1.56
C ARG A 95 3.44 14.38 0.25
N VAL A 96 3.22 13.08 0.33
CA VAL A 96 2.78 12.27 -0.80
C VAL A 96 1.25 12.28 -0.81
N PRO A 97 0.61 12.82 -1.85
CA PRO A 97 -0.85 12.83 -1.93
C PRO A 97 -1.38 11.40 -2.00
N LEU A 98 -2.51 11.17 -1.35
CA LEU A 98 -3.15 9.86 -1.30
C LEU A 98 -4.49 9.91 -2.01
N VAL A 99 -4.72 8.94 -2.89
CA VAL A 99 -6.04 8.72 -3.51
C VAL A 99 -6.52 7.33 -3.15
N GLU A 100 -7.83 7.19 -3.02
CA GLU A 100 -8.47 5.92 -2.73
C GLU A 100 -9.24 5.43 -3.94
N PHE A 101 -9.12 4.14 -4.22
CA PHE A 101 -9.84 3.51 -5.31
C PHE A 101 -10.60 2.29 -4.82
N PRO A 102 -11.75 1.94 -5.42
CA PRO A 102 -12.36 0.65 -5.19
C PRO A 102 -11.37 -0.47 -5.56
N PRO A 103 -11.42 -1.63 -4.88
CA PRO A 103 -10.47 -2.72 -5.15
C PRO A 103 -10.38 -3.12 -6.60
N MET A 104 -11.50 -3.17 -7.28
CA MET A 104 -11.57 -3.54 -8.69
C MET A 104 -10.80 -2.56 -9.59
N GLN A 105 -10.89 -1.27 -9.29
CA GLN A 105 -10.21 -0.25 -10.08
C GLN A 105 -8.69 -0.31 -9.91
N ILE A 106 -8.21 -0.58 -8.70
CA ILE A 106 -6.77 -0.73 -8.45
C ILE A 106 -6.23 -1.93 -9.23
N LYS A 107 -6.92 -3.05 -9.19
CA LYS A 107 -6.52 -4.24 -9.93
C LYS A 107 -6.49 -4.01 -11.42
N LEU A 108 -7.48 -3.31 -11.96
CA LEU A 108 -7.52 -2.97 -13.37
C LEU A 108 -6.38 -2.04 -13.77
N ALA A 109 -6.05 -1.07 -12.92
CA ALA A 109 -5.00 -0.10 -13.21
C ALA A 109 -3.62 -0.73 -13.17
N VAL A 110 -3.37 -1.66 -12.24
CA VAL A 110 -2.03 -2.24 -12.02
C VAL A 110 -1.83 -3.53 -12.80
N ALA A 111 -2.79 -4.46 -12.72
CA ALA A 111 -2.66 -5.79 -13.31
C ALA A 111 -3.41 -5.97 -14.63
N GLY A 112 -4.17 -4.97 -15.06
CA GLY A 112 -4.95 -5.03 -16.30
C GLY A 112 -6.18 -5.92 -16.19
N SER A 113 -6.55 -6.38 -14.98
CA SER A 113 -7.71 -7.24 -14.77
C SER A 113 -8.27 -7.04 -13.36
N GLY A 114 -9.59 -6.87 -13.27
CA GLY A 114 -10.28 -6.80 -11.99
C GLY A 114 -10.32 -8.13 -11.26
N HIS A 115 -9.92 -9.21 -11.90
CA HIS A 115 -9.88 -10.56 -11.33
C HIS A 115 -8.46 -11.03 -11.02
N ALA A 116 -7.48 -10.15 -11.15
CA ALA A 116 -6.09 -10.49 -10.83
C ALA A 116 -5.96 -10.91 -9.37
N LYS A 117 -5.07 -11.86 -9.12
CA LYS A 117 -4.75 -12.28 -7.77
C LYS A 117 -4.03 -11.16 -7.03
N LYS A 118 -4.10 -11.18 -5.70
CA LYS A 118 -3.50 -10.13 -4.88
C LYS A 118 -2.00 -9.96 -5.13
N ASP A 119 -1.31 -11.03 -5.38
CA ASP A 119 0.13 -11.01 -5.66
C ASP A 119 0.46 -10.43 -7.04
N GLU A 120 -0.51 -10.30 -7.93
CA GLU A 120 -0.34 -9.67 -9.24
C GLU A 120 -0.57 -8.15 -9.20
N VAL A 121 -1.23 -7.68 -8.16
CA VAL A 121 -1.52 -6.26 -7.98
C VAL A 121 -0.35 -5.55 -7.32
#